data_0f2ca44ffb74006385c8bbc2de4b1a6d
#
_entry.id   0f2ca44ffb74006385c8bbc2de4b1a6d
#
_cell.length_a   1.000
_cell.length_b   1.000
_cell.length_c   1.000
_cell.angle_alpha   90.00
_cell.angle_beta   90.00
_cell.angle_gamma   90.00
#
_symmetry.space_group_name_H-M   'P 1'
#
loop_
_entity.id
_entity.type
_entity.pdbx_description
1 polymer ?
#
loop_
_entity_poly.entity_id
_entity_poly.type
_entity_poly.pdbx_seq_one_letter_code
_entity_poly.pdbx_strand_id
1 'polypeptide(L)'
;MSSAQRVVITPGEPAGIGPDLVVQLAQRAWPIELVVCADGALLTERAAMLGLPLSLLPYSPDVPAAPQPAGTLTLLPVSLRAPAIPGQLTVENGPYVVETLARACDGCLNGKFAALITGPVHKGVINDAGIPFTGHTEFFEERSQAKKVVMMLATEELRVALATTHLPLRAIADAITPALLHEVIAILHHDLRTKFGIAEPRILVCGLNPHAGEGGHMGTEEIDTIIPVLDELRAQGMKLNGPLPADTLFQPKYLDNADAVLAMYHDQGLPVLKYQGFGRGVNITLGLPFIRTSVDHGTALELAGRGKADVGSFITALNLAIKMIVNTQ
;
A
#
# COMPACT_ATOMS: atom_id res chain seq x y z
N MET A 1 -29.75 -1.39 4.55
CA MET A 1 -28.62 -2.30 4.33
C MET A 1 -27.70 -1.61 3.35
N SER A 2 -26.45 -1.33 3.72
CA SER A 2 -25.47 -0.77 2.78
C SER A 2 -25.32 -1.72 1.60
N SER A 3 -25.37 -1.21 0.36
CA SER A 3 -25.12 -2.02 -0.83
C SER A 3 -23.69 -2.56 -0.77
N ALA A 4 -23.47 -3.78 -1.25
CA ALA A 4 -22.13 -4.33 -1.34
C ALA A 4 -21.23 -3.40 -2.17
N GLN A 5 -19.94 -3.33 -1.80
CA GLN A 5 -18.95 -2.52 -2.49
C GLN A 5 -18.08 -3.39 -3.41
N ARG A 6 -17.41 -2.77 -4.37
CA ARG A 6 -16.41 -3.40 -5.23
C ARG A 6 -15.03 -2.91 -4.88
N VAL A 7 -14.09 -3.83 -4.86
CA VAL A 7 -12.66 -3.50 -4.90
C VAL A 7 -12.05 -4.06 -6.17
N VAL A 8 -10.96 -3.45 -6.62
CA VAL A 8 -10.18 -3.98 -7.73
C VAL A 8 -8.83 -4.48 -7.25
N ILE A 9 -8.44 -5.64 -7.73
CA ILE A 9 -7.18 -6.30 -7.42
C ILE A 9 -6.35 -6.39 -8.69
N THR A 10 -5.07 -6.03 -8.60
CA THR A 10 -4.08 -6.27 -9.66
C THR A 10 -3.10 -7.33 -9.18
N PRO A 11 -3.01 -8.51 -9.84
CA PRO A 11 -2.07 -9.56 -9.42
C PRO A 11 -0.61 -9.19 -9.59
N GLY A 12 -0.29 -8.21 -10.44
CA GLY A 12 1.08 -7.78 -10.72
C GLY A 12 1.77 -8.65 -11.76
N GLU A 13 3.05 -8.99 -11.51
CA GLU A 13 3.87 -9.76 -12.44
C GLU A 13 3.25 -11.15 -12.73
N PRO A 14 2.90 -11.47 -13.98
CA PRO A 14 2.24 -12.74 -14.29
C PRO A 14 3.11 -13.97 -14.07
N ALA A 15 4.44 -13.83 -14.12
CA ALA A 15 5.38 -14.92 -13.83
C ALA A 15 5.67 -15.10 -12.32
N GLY A 16 5.19 -14.20 -11.47
CA GLY A 16 5.39 -14.21 -10.02
C GLY A 16 4.27 -14.89 -9.26
N ILE A 17 4.29 -14.70 -7.93
CA ILE A 17 3.29 -15.30 -7.02
C ILE A 17 1.98 -14.53 -6.95
N GLY A 18 1.89 -13.32 -7.51
CA GLY A 18 0.64 -12.54 -7.47
C GLY A 18 -0.58 -13.32 -7.96
N PRO A 19 -0.53 -13.96 -9.13
CA PRO A 19 -1.62 -14.84 -9.59
C PRO A 19 -1.94 -15.98 -8.63
N ASP A 20 -0.93 -16.64 -8.04
CA ASP A 20 -1.13 -17.69 -7.01
C ASP A 20 -1.96 -17.14 -5.84
N LEU A 21 -1.56 -16.00 -5.32
CA LEU A 21 -2.19 -15.39 -4.15
C LEU A 21 -3.63 -14.97 -4.42
N VAL A 22 -3.90 -14.45 -5.60
CA VAL A 22 -5.26 -14.07 -6.03
C VAL A 22 -6.17 -15.30 -6.14
N VAL A 23 -5.66 -16.39 -6.69
CA VAL A 23 -6.40 -17.68 -6.74
C VAL A 23 -6.67 -18.20 -5.32
N GLN A 24 -5.70 -18.07 -4.40
CA GLN A 24 -5.88 -18.47 -3.01
C GLN A 24 -6.91 -17.60 -2.27
N LEU A 25 -6.93 -16.29 -2.54
CA LEU A 25 -7.97 -15.38 -2.01
C LEU A 25 -9.38 -15.83 -2.39
N ALA A 26 -9.54 -16.34 -3.61
CA ALA A 26 -10.82 -16.80 -4.13
C ALA A 26 -11.39 -18.02 -3.39
N GLN A 27 -10.60 -18.74 -2.60
CA GLN A 27 -11.05 -19.97 -1.93
C GLN A 27 -11.99 -19.71 -0.75
N ARG A 28 -12.17 -18.47 -0.33
CA ARG A 28 -13.14 -18.08 0.71
C ARG A 28 -14.15 -17.07 0.16
N ALA A 29 -15.31 -16.99 0.79
CA ALA A 29 -16.29 -15.94 0.52
C ALA A 29 -15.83 -14.61 1.10
N TRP A 30 -16.17 -13.52 0.42
CA TRP A 30 -15.87 -12.16 0.84
C TRP A 30 -17.15 -11.30 0.90
N PRO A 31 -17.27 -10.37 1.84
CA PRO A 31 -18.49 -9.55 1.99
C PRO A 31 -18.61 -8.46 0.92
N ILE A 32 -17.63 -8.34 0.04
CA ILE A 32 -17.54 -7.38 -1.08
C ILE A 32 -17.26 -8.13 -2.38
N GLU A 33 -17.51 -7.48 -3.51
CA GLU A 33 -17.14 -8.02 -4.81
C GLU A 33 -15.65 -7.81 -5.07
N LEU A 34 -14.95 -8.89 -5.43
CA LEU A 34 -13.54 -8.87 -5.81
C LEU A 34 -13.41 -8.85 -7.32
N VAL A 35 -13.14 -7.67 -7.89
CA VAL A 35 -12.85 -7.54 -9.32
C VAL A 35 -11.35 -7.66 -9.53
N VAL A 36 -10.93 -8.65 -10.28
CA VAL A 36 -9.52 -8.85 -10.62
C VAL A 36 -9.25 -8.36 -12.03
N CYS A 37 -8.35 -7.42 -12.16
CA CYS A 37 -7.90 -6.88 -13.44
C CYS A 37 -6.73 -7.71 -13.95
N ALA A 38 -6.99 -8.68 -14.84
CA ALA A 38 -6.00 -9.67 -15.23
C ALA A 38 -6.42 -10.43 -16.50
N ASP A 39 -5.50 -11.26 -17.01
CA ASP A 39 -5.79 -12.23 -18.03
C ASP A 39 -6.50 -13.44 -17.41
N GLY A 40 -7.69 -13.78 -17.93
CA GLY A 40 -8.51 -14.88 -17.40
C GLY A 40 -7.87 -16.24 -17.58
N ALA A 41 -7.22 -16.49 -18.70
CA ALA A 41 -6.52 -17.76 -18.97
C ALA A 41 -5.35 -17.95 -18.00
N LEU A 42 -4.59 -16.89 -17.72
CA LEU A 42 -3.53 -16.91 -16.71
C LEU A 42 -4.04 -17.38 -15.35
N LEU A 43 -5.15 -16.82 -14.88
CA LEU A 43 -5.72 -17.19 -13.58
C LEU A 43 -6.24 -18.63 -13.57
N THR A 44 -6.90 -19.06 -14.64
CA THR A 44 -7.42 -20.42 -14.80
C THR A 44 -6.28 -21.45 -14.81
N GLU A 45 -5.22 -21.18 -15.56
CA GLU A 45 -4.05 -22.05 -15.61
C GLU A 45 -3.34 -22.13 -14.24
N ARG A 46 -3.19 -20.97 -13.56
CA ARG A 46 -2.56 -20.94 -12.26
C ARG A 46 -3.38 -21.69 -11.21
N ALA A 47 -4.72 -21.58 -11.24
CA ALA A 47 -5.61 -22.34 -10.38
C ALA A 47 -5.47 -23.86 -10.62
N ALA A 48 -5.36 -24.28 -11.87
CA ALA A 48 -5.12 -25.67 -12.21
C ALA A 48 -3.78 -26.19 -11.68
N MET A 49 -2.71 -25.40 -11.81
CA MET A 49 -1.39 -25.75 -11.26
C MET A 49 -1.42 -25.91 -9.74
N LEU A 50 -2.23 -25.10 -9.04
CA LEU A 50 -2.38 -25.14 -7.59
C LEU A 50 -3.38 -26.21 -7.12
N GLY A 51 -4.12 -26.83 -8.04
CA GLY A 51 -5.19 -27.78 -7.70
C GLY A 51 -6.36 -27.11 -6.97
N LEU A 52 -6.63 -25.84 -7.23
CA LEU A 52 -7.68 -25.07 -6.58
C LEU A 52 -8.83 -24.75 -7.55
N PRO A 53 -10.10 -24.85 -7.10
CA PRO A 53 -11.23 -24.50 -7.93
C PRO A 53 -11.29 -22.99 -8.18
N LEU A 54 -11.62 -22.59 -9.41
CA LEU A 54 -11.82 -21.19 -9.77
C LEU A 54 -12.85 -21.07 -10.88
N SER A 55 -13.87 -20.25 -10.66
CA SER A 55 -14.79 -19.78 -11.68
C SER A 55 -14.68 -18.27 -11.83
N LEU A 56 -14.54 -17.79 -13.06
CA LEU A 56 -14.44 -16.38 -13.37
C LEU A 56 -15.79 -15.85 -13.82
N LEU A 57 -16.32 -14.84 -13.11
CA LEU A 57 -17.56 -14.16 -13.43
C LEU A 57 -17.23 -12.88 -14.23
N PRO A 58 -17.99 -12.51 -15.25
CA PRO A 58 -17.73 -11.30 -16.02
C PRO A 58 -18.02 -10.05 -15.18
N TYR A 59 -17.11 -9.09 -15.20
CA TYR A 59 -17.35 -7.77 -14.61
C TYR A 59 -18.32 -6.96 -15.48
N SER A 60 -19.33 -6.36 -14.87
CA SER A 60 -20.19 -5.37 -15.49
C SER A 60 -20.44 -4.21 -14.56
N PRO A 61 -20.14 -2.96 -14.97
CA PRO A 61 -20.41 -1.78 -14.16
C PRO A 61 -21.90 -1.52 -13.94
N ASP A 62 -22.75 -2.05 -14.82
CA ASP A 62 -24.21 -1.83 -14.80
C ASP A 62 -24.94 -2.78 -13.83
N VAL A 63 -24.28 -3.82 -13.39
CA VAL A 63 -24.82 -4.77 -12.41
C VAL A 63 -24.41 -4.34 -11.01
N PRO A 64 -25.35 -4.28 -10.04
CA PRO A 64 -25.00 -3.95 -8.66
C PRO A 64 -23.93 -4.90 -8.09
N ALA A 65 -23.04 -4.35 -7.26
CA ALA A 65 -22.04 -5.14 -6.58
C ALA A 65 -22.71 -6.17 -5.63
N ALA A 66 -22.13 -7.35 -5.56
CA ALA A 66 -22.60 -8.42 -4.69
C ALA A 66 -21.42 -9.06 -3.92
N PRO A 67 -21.64 -9.63 -2.72
CA PRO A 67 -20.60 -10.39 -2.04
C PRO A 67 -20.01 -11.47 -2.93
N GLN A 68 -18.70 -11.69 -2.82
CA GLN A 68 -18.01 -12.67 -3.66
C GLN A 68 -18.17 -14.08 -3.10
N PRO A 69 -18.79 -15.01 -3.83
CA PRO A 69 -18.85 -16.41 -3.41
C PRO A 69 -17.48 -17.08 -3.39
N ALA A 70 -17.28 -18.05 -2.50
CA ALA A 70 -16.06 -18.85 -2.48
C ALA A 70 -15.88 -19.61 -3.81
N GLY A 71 -14.64 -19.74 -4.26
CA GLY A 71 -14.29 -20.38 -5.53
C GLY A 71 -14.49 -19.50 -6.76
N THR A 72 -14.82 -18.23 -6.59
CA THR A 72 -15.07 -17.29 -7.69
C THR A 72 -14.26 -16.01 -7.58
N LEU A 73 -14.02 -15.36 -8.74
CA LEU A 73 -13.55 -14.00 -8.88
C LEU A 73 -14.34 -13.32 -10.00
N THR A 74 -14.55 -12.03 -9.87
CA THR A 74 -15.11 -11.23 -10.97
C THR A 74 -13.96 -10.69 -11.81
N LEU A 75 -13.99 -10.94 -13.12
CA LEU A 75 -12.87 -10.62 -14.02
C LEU A 75 -13.12 -9.33 -14.81
N LEU A 76 -12.21 -8.38 -14.68
CA LEU A 76 -12.01 -7.27 -15.63
C LEU A 76 -10.85 -7.68 -16.55
N PRO A 77 -11.12 -8.12 -17.79
CA PRO A 77 -10.12 -8.79 -18.60
C PRO A 77 -9.08 -7.84 -19.18
N VAL A 78 -7.82 -8.23 -19.06
CA VAL A 78 -6.69 -7.65 -19.79
C VAL A 78 -5.85 -8.81 -20.31
N SER A 79 -5.57 -8.82 -21.61
CA SER A 79 -4.87 -9.94 -22.24
C SER A 79 -3.36 -9.84 -22.07
N LEU A 80 -2.71 -10.97 -21.76
CA LEU A 80 -1.25 -11.11 -21.85
C LEU A 80 -0.78 -10.83 -23.29
N ARG A 81 0.44 -10.34 -23.42
CA ARG A 81 1.08 -10.10 -24.72
C ARG A 81 1.92 -11.30 -25.17
N ALA A 82 2.31 -12.14 -24.22
CA ALA A 82 3.03 -13.39 -24.46
C ALA A 82 2.65 -14.41 -23.38
N PRO A 83 2.85 -15.73 -23.63
CA PRO A 83 2.59 -16.73 -22.61
C PRO A 83 3.36 -16.46 -21.33
N ALA A 84 2.70 -16.60 -20.17
CA ALA A 84 3.34 -16.43 -18.87
C ALA A 84 3.74 -17.80 -18.30
N ILE A 85 5.02 -18.00 -18.10
CA ILE A 85 5.57 -19.20 -17.48
C ILE A 85 5.99 -18.86 -16.05
N PRO A 86 5.44 -19.55 -15.04
CA PRO A 86 5.81 -19.26 -13.65
C PRO A 86 7.32 -19.28 -13.42
N GLY A 87 7.84 -18.23 -12.81
CA GLY A 87 9.27 -18.06 -12.51
C GLY A 87 10.13 -17.53 -13.66
N GLN A 88 9.56 -17.33 -14.86
CA GLN A 88 10.30 -16.82 -16.02
C GLN A 88 9.74 -15.47 -16.47
N LEU A 89 10.51 -14.41 -16.24
CA LEU A 89 10.14 -13.07 -16.67
C LEU A 89 10.10 -12.98 -18.21
N THR A 90 9.10 -12.31 -18.73
CA THR A 90 8.88 -12.08 -20.16
C THR A 90 8.67 -10.59 -20.40
N VAL A 91 9.58 -9.95 -21.12
CA VAL A 91 9.58 -8.51 -21.37
C VAL A 91 8.31 -8.06 -22.08
N GLU A 92 7.79 -8.87 -22.98
CA GLU A 92 6.57 -8.60 -23.74
C GLU A 92 5.33 -8.42 -22.86
N ASN A 93 5.34 -8.91 -21.63
CA ASN A 93 4.25 -8.75 -20.67
C ASN A 93 4.37 -7.48 -19.81
N GLY A 94 5.42 -6.68 -19.97
CA GLY A 94 5.52 -5.37 -19.31
C GLY A 94 4.31 -4.48 -19.56
N PRO A 95 3.90 -4.26 -20.82
CA PRO A 95 2.70 -3.49 -21.14
C PRO A 95 1.41 -4.04 -20.52
N TYR A 96 1.26 -5.35 -20.42
CA TYR A 96 0.14 -5.99 -19.73
C TYR A 96 0.03 -5.54 -18.27
N VAL A 97 1.15 -5.61 -17.53
CA VAL A 97 1.17 -5.20 -16.12
C VAL A 97 0.76 -3.75 -15.98
N VAL A 98 1.34 -2.86 -16.76
CA VAL A 98 1.01 -1.41 -16.72
C VAL A 98 -0.45 -1.16 -17.09
N GLU A 99 -1.00 -1.86 -18.07
CA GLU A 99 -2.41 -1.74 -18.44
C GLU A 99 -3.34 -2.14 -17.30
N THR A 100 -3.03 -3.21 -16.55
CA THR A 100 -3.82 -3.60 -15.38
C THR A 100 -3.84 -2.51 -14.33
N LEU A 101 -2.68 -1.89 -14.04
CA LEU A 101 -2.57 -0.78 -13.10
C LEU A 101 -3.36 0.45 -13.55
N ALA A 102 -3.26 0.79 -14.83
CA ALA A 102 -3.97 1.93 -15.41
C ALA A 102 -5.49 1.75 -15.32
N ARG A 103 -6.00 0.61 -15.72
CA ARG A 103 -7.45 0.33 -15.67
C ARG A 103 -7.99 0.29 -14.25
N ALA A 104 -7.25 -0.31 -13.33
CA ALA A 104 -7.62 -0.35 -11.93
C ALA A 104 -7.66 1.06 -11.32
N CYS A 105 -6.65 1.88 -11.59
CA CYS A 105 -6.57 3.26 -11.14
C CYS A 105 -7.74 4.09 -11.69
N ASP A 106 -7.99 4.02 -12.99
CA ASP A 106 -9.08 4.74 -13.64
C ASP A 106 -10.45 4.36 -13.08
N GLY A 107 -10.65 3.07 -12.78
CA GLY A 107 -11.88 2.60 -12.16
C GLY A 107 -12.09 3.18 -10.76
N CYS A 108 -11.02 3.31 -9.96
CA CYS A 108 -11.09 4.00 -8.67
C CYS A 108 -11.39 5.49 -8.82
N LEU A 109 -10.73 6.17 -9.75
CA LEU A 109 -10.94 7.60 -10.03
C LEU A 109 -12.37 7.89 -10.48
N ASN A 110 -12.97 6.98 -11.24
CA ASN A 110 -14.34 7.10 -11.75
C ASN A 110 -15.41 6.58 -10.79
N GLY A 111 -15.03 6.21 -9.56
CA GLY A 111 -15.96 5.73 -8.54
C GLY A 111 -16.52 4.32 -8.78
N LYS A 112 -15.98 3.55 -9.73
CA LYS A 112 -16.40 2.18 -10.01
C LYS A 112 -15.90 1.18 -8.97
N PHE A 113 -14.76 1.46 -8.37
CA PHE A 113 -14.14 0.67 -7.32
C PHE A 113 -13.87 1.51 -6.08
N ALA A 114 -14.18 0.98 -4.92
CA ALA A 114 -14.00 1.66 -3.63
C ALA A 114 -12.54 1.62 -3.13
N ALA A 115 -11.76 0.65 -3.58
CA ALA A 115 -10.36 0.51 -3.23
C ALA A 115 -9.60 -0.30 -4.28
N LEU A 116 -8.28 -0.12 -4.29
CA LEU A 116 -7.32 -0.86 -5.11
C LEU A 116 -6.37 -1.64 -4.19
N ILE A 117 -6.25 -2.94 -4.44
CA ILE A 117 -5.29 -3.80 -3.74
C ILE A 117 -4.29 -4.34 -4.76
N THR A 118 -3.01 -4.08 -4.56
CA THR A 118 -1.97 -4.44 -5.52
C THR A 118 -1.10 -5.61 -5.04
N GLY A 119 -0.93 -6.59 -5.92
CA GLY A 119 0.10 -7.61 -5.82
C GLY A 119 1.45 -7.10 -6.35
N PRO A 120 2.53 -7.87 -6.19
CA PRO A 120 3.88 -7.41 -6.48
C PRO A 120 4.16 -7.33 -7.98
N VAL A 121 4.89 -6.30 -8.39
CA VAL A 121 5.38 -6.12 -9.76
C VAL A 121 6.90 -6.26 -9.82
N HIS A 122 7.42 -6.51 -11.01
CA HIS A 122 8.85 -6.52 -11.28
C HIS A 122 9.25 -5.28 -12.09
N LYS A 123 9.82 -4.28 -11.42
CA LYS A 123 10.18 -2.99 -12.05
C LYS A 123 11.13 -3.16 -13.22
N GLY A 124 12.11 -4.04 -13.07
CA GLY A 124 13.14 -4.28 -14.11
C GLY A 124 12.53 -4.73 -15.42
N VAL A 125 11.65 -5.72 -15.43
CA VAL A 125 11.04 -6.23 -16.66
C VAL A 125 10.12 -5.20 -17.33
N ILE A 126 9.46 -4.36 -16.56
CA ILE A 126 8.64 -3.25 -17.09
C ILE A 126 9.54 -2.22 -17.79
N ASN A 127 10.65 -1.84 -17.16
CA ASN A 127 11.61 -0.92 -17.75
C ASN A 127 12.29 -1.54 -19.00
N ASP A 128 12.60 -2.81 -18.99
CA ASP A 128 13.16 -3.53 -20.13
C ASP A 128 12.18 -3.55 -21.32
N ALA A 129 10.88 -3.45 -21.06
CA ALA A 129 9.87 -3.29 -22.11
C ALA A 129 9.80 -1.87 -22.71
N GLY A 130 10.67 -0.97 -22.27
CA GLY A 130 10.72 0.41 -22.74
C GLY A 130 9.72 1.35 -22.05
N ILE A 131 9.13 0.92 -20.94
CA ILE A 131 8.17 1.72 -20.17
C ILE A 131 8.88 2.25 -18.93
N PRO A 132 9.05 3.57 -18.78
CA PRO A 132 9.60 4.14 -17.55
C PRO A 132 8.68 3.81 -16.37
N PHE A 133 9.21 3.09 -15.40
CA PHE A 133 8.45 2.67 -14.23
C PHE A 133 9.35 2.63 -13.00
N THR A 134 9.04 3.44 -12.01
CA THR A 134 9.79 3.53 -10.75
C THR A 134 9.10 2.80 -9.60
N GLY A 135 7.82 2.58 -9.70
CA GLY A 135 7.02 1.83 -8.72
C GLY A 135 5.54 2.14 -8.83
N HIS A 136 4.75 1.40 -8.06
CA HIS A 136 3.30 1.62 -7.96
C HIS A 136 2.97 3.03 -7.49
N THR A 137 3.65 3.50 -6.45
CA THR A 137 3.36 4.77 -5.78
C THR A 137 3.48 5.94 -6.73
N GLU A 138 4.58 6.03 -7.45
CA GLU A 138 4.84 7.08 -8.45
C GLU A 138 3.87 6.97 -9.63
N PHE A 139 3.57 5.76 -10.06
CA PHE A 139 2.60 5.51 -11.13
C PHE A 139 1.20 6.03 -10.76
N PHE A 140 0.71 5.72 -9.58
CA PHE A 140 -0.61 6.17 -9.15
C PHE A 140 -0.65 7.65 -8.79
N GLU A 141 0.43 8.20 -8.23
CA GLU A 141 0.56 9.64 -7.99
C GLU A 141 0.40 10.42 -9.30
N GLU A 142 1.16 10.06 -10.31
CA GLU A 142 1.11 10.71 -11.63
C GLU A 142 -0.26 10.54 -12.28
N ARG A 143 -0.77 9.31 -12.36
CA ARG A 143 -2.04 9.03 -13.06
C ARG A 143 -3.25 9.65 -12.37
N SER A 144 -3.27 9.72 -11.06
CA SER A 144 -4.34 10.35 -10.28
C SER A 144 -4.20 11.86 -10.16
N GLN A 145 -3.07 12.42 -10.60
CA GLN A 145 -2.73 13.84 -10.42
C GLN A 145 -2.71 14.24 -8.92
N ALA A 146 -2.41 13.30 -8.04
CA ALA A 146 -2.24 13.59 -6.62
C ALA A 146 -1.04 14.53 -6.44
N LYS A 147 -1.20 15.54 -5.59
CA LYS A 147 -0.15 16.53 -5.35
C LYS A 147 1.07 15.90 -4.68
N LYS A 148 0.82 15.01 -3.73
CA LYS A 148 1.84 14.24 -3.01
C LYS A 148 1.22 13.00 -2.38
N VAL A 149 2.02 11.97 -2.25
CA VAL A 149 1.66 10.73 -1.56
C VAL A 149 2.59 10.49 -0.37
N VAL A 150 2.10 9.76 0.61
CA VAL A 150 2.84 9.36 1.80
C VAL A 150 2.76 7.83 1.92
N MET A 151 3.92 7.20 2.03
CA MET A 151 4.00 5.77 2.28
C MET A 151 3.78 5.50 3.77
N MET A 152 2.89 4.58 4.07
CA MET A 152 2.67 4.06 5.42
C MET A 152 2.71 2.54 5.40
N LEU A 153 3.39 1.94 6.34
CA LEU A 153 3.26 0.52 6.64
C LEU A 153 2.47 0.36 7.93
N ALA A 154 1.58 -0.62 7.93
CA ALA A 154 0.75 -0.91 9.09
C ALA A 154 0.71 -2.41 9.39
N THR A 155 0.67 -2.72 10.68
CA THR A 155 0.21 -3.98 11.25
C THR A 155 -1.09 -3.72 12.00
N GLU A 156 -1.66 -4.72 12.66
CA GLU A 156 -2.83 -4.51 13.53
C GLU A 156 -2.53 -3.55 14.69
N GLU A 157 -1.27 -3.53 15.14
CA GLU A 157 -0.86 -2.83 16.36
C GLU A 157 -0.11 -1.51 16.11
N LEU A 158 0.48 -1.33 14.93
CA LEU A 158 1.38 -0.21 14.65
C LEU A 158 1.21 0.31 13.24
N ARG A 159 1.14 1.64 13.10
CA ARG A 159 1.19 2.35 11.81
C ARG A 159 2.41 3.25 11.80
N VAL A 160 3.25 3.10 10.79
CA VAL A 160 4.45 3.92 10.59
C VAL A 160 4.38 4.58 9.22
N ALA A 161 4.28 5.91 9.21
CA ALA A 161 4.39 6.73 8.01
C ALA A 161 5.81 7.28 7.85
N LEU A 162 6.22 7.55 6.63
CA LEU A 162 7.56 7.99 6.28
C LEU A 162 7.55 9.41 5.69
N ALA A 163 8.36 10.30 6.26
CA ALA A 163 8.58 11.64 5.68
C ALA A 163 9.40 11.57 4.39
N THR A 164 10.41 10.70 4.34
CA THR A 164 11.19 10.36 3.14
C THR A 164 11.18 8.85 2.94
N THR A 165 11.33 8.39 1.71
CA THR A 165 11.26 6.97 1.35
C THR A 165 12.62 6.45 0.86
N HIS A 166 12.82 6.40 -0.45
CA HIS A 166 13.97 5.75 -1.08
C HIS A 166 15.08 6.76 -1.41
N LEU A 167 15.59 7.45 -0.41
CA LEU A 167 16.72 8.35 -0.54
C LEU A 167 18.00 7.72 0.03
N PRO A 168 19.15 8.01 -0.56
CA PRO A 168 20.43 7.71 0.08
C PRO A 168 20.51 8.39 1.45
N LEU A 169 21.07 7.72 2.44
CA LEU A 169 21.16 8.23 3.82
C LEU A 169 21.71 9.66 3.87
N ARG A 170 22.73 9.97 3.07
CA ARG A 170 23.36 11.29 3.00
C ARG A 170 22.39 12.41 2.58
N ALA A 171 21.38 12.09 1.76
CA ALA A 171 20.43 13.06 1.23
C ALA A 171 19.25 13.34 2.16
N ILE A 172 19.07 12.57 3.22
CA ILE A 172 17.88 12.62 4.06
C ILE A 172 17.78 13.96 4.81
N ALA A 173 18.86 14.41 5.46
CA ALA A 173 18.85 15.63 6.24
C ALA A 173 18.43 16.85 5.43
N ASP A 174 18.93 16.98 4.20
CA ASP A 174 18.58 18.07 3.30
C ASP A 174 17.14 17.95 2.76
N ALA A 175 16.61 16.74 2.69
CA ALA A 175 15.23 16.51 2.25
C ALA A 175 14.19 16.89 3.32
N ILE A 176 14.55 16.87 4.59
CA ILE A 176 13.65 17.26 5.69
C ILE A 176 13.55 18.78 5.75
N THR A 177 12.60 19.33 5.03
CA THR A 177 12.30 20.75 4.96
C THR A 177 10.97 21.07 5.66
N PRO A 178 10.73 22.34 6.06
CA PRO A 178 9.40 22.72 6.59
C PRO A 178 8.27 22.40 5.62
N ALA A 179 8.43 22.66 4.33
CA ALA A 179 7.42 22.39 3.30
C ALA A 179 7.09 20.90 3.22
N LEU A 180 8.11 20.03 3.21
CA LEU A 180 7.91 18.58 3.18
C LEU A 180 7.12 18.10 4.42
N LEU A 181 7.54 18.53 5.61
CA LEU A 181 6.90 18.10 6.86
C LEU A 181 5.45 18.58 6.97
N HIS A 182 5.17 19.82 6.60
CA HIS A 182 3.80 20.34 6.54
C HIS A 182 2.93 19.48 5.65
N GLU A 183 3.40 19.18 4.45
CA GLU A 183 2.65 18.41 3.46
C GLU A 183 2.42 16.96 3.90
N VAL A 184 3.47 16.29 4.38
CA VAL A 184 3.40 14.90 4.86
C VAL A 184 2.48 14.78 6.07
N ILE A 185 2.61 15.64 7.06
CA ILE A 185 1.80 15.59 8.27
C ILE A 185 0.35 15.92 7.96
N ALA A 186 0.08 16.88 7.09
CA ALA A 186 -1.27 17.21 6.67
C ALA A 186 -1.97 16.04 5.99
N ILE A 187 -1.28 15.33 5.09
CA ILE A 187 -1.80 14.13 4.42
C ILE A 187 -2.04 13.01 5.42
N LEU A 188 -1.07 12.73 6.29
CA LEU A 188 -1.19 11.69 7.32
C LEU A 188 -2.38 11.97 8.25
N HIS A 189 -2.50 13.17 8.75
CA HIS A 189 -3.60 13.58 9.64
C HIS A 189 -4.95 13.47 8.92
N HIS A 190 -5.05 13.97 7.69
CA HIS A 190 -6.27 13.92 6.89
C HIS A 190 -6.72 12.47 6.65
N ASP A 191 -5.82 11.60 6.22
CA ASP A 191 -6.16 10.22 5.87
C ASP A 191 -6.43 9.36 7.12
N LEU A 192 -5.77 9.62 8.25
CA LEU A 192 -6.13 8.98 9.52
C LEU A 192 -7.57 9.32 9.94
N ARG A 193 -8.03 10.53 9.68
CA ARG A 193 -9.42 10.93 9.94
C ARG A 193 -10.39 10.30 8.96
N THR A 194 -10.14 10.45 7.67
CA THR A 194 -11.11 10.12 6.62
C THR A 194 -11.11 8.66 6.22
N LYS A 195 -9.94 8.00 6.22
CA LYS A 195 -9.80 6.60 5.80
C LYS A 195 -9.68 5.61 6.97
N PHE A 196 -9.23 6.08 8.13
CA PHE A 196 -9.12 5.24 9.34
C PHE A 196 -10.19 5.55 10.39
N GLY A 197 -11.00 6.58 10.18
CA GLY A 197 -12.11 6.92 11.07
C GLY A 197 -11.69 7.46 12.44
N ILE A 198 -10.47 8.00 12.55
CA ILE A 198 -9.93 8.54 13.81
C ILE A 198 -10.24 10.03 13.87
N ALA A 199 -11.19 10.43 14.73
CA ALA A 199 -11.65 11.82 14.78
C ALA A 199 -10.55 12.81 15.14
N GLU A 200 -9.68 12.45 16.07
CA GLU A 200 -8.57 13.27 16.56
C GLU A 200 -7.27 12.45 16.58
N PRO A 201 -6.60 12.30 15.41
CA PRO A 201 -5.38 11.49 15.33
C PRO A 201 -4.27 11.98 16.26
N ARG A 202 -3.67 11.05 16.99
CA ARG A 202 -2.52 11.28 17.85
C ARG A 202 -1.28 10.72 17.15
N ILE A 203 -0.38 11.59 16.73
CA ILE A 203 0.77 11.24 15.92
C ILE A 203 2.04 11.45 16.74
N LEU A 204 2.83 10.38 16.88
CA LEU A 204 4.20 10.48 17.41
C LEU A 204 5.13 10.83 16.25
N VAL A 205 6.02 11.81 16.47
CA VAL A 205 6.98 12.24 15.45
C VAL A 205 8.39 11.94 15.92
N CYS A 206 9.14 11.17 15.13
CA CYS A 206 10.55 10.92 15.39
C CYS A 206 11.38 12.17 15.15
N GLY A 207 12.42 12.36 15.95
CA GLY A 207 13.54 13.23 15.57
C GLY A 207 14.31 12.64 14.39
N LEU A 208 15.14 13.45 13.75
CA LEU A 208 16.03 13.00 12.68
C LEU A 208 17.34 12.44 13.25
N ASN A 209 17.94 13.17 14.18
CA ASN A 209 19.24 12.84 14.77
C ASN A 209 19.11 11.91 15.98
N PRO A 210 20.19 11.23 16.37
CA PRO A 210 20.23 10.49 17.63
C PRO A 210 19.82 11.41 18.80
N HIS A 211 19.08 10.85 19.75
CA HIS A 211 18.52 11.58 20.90
C HIS A 211 17.70 12.82 20.52
N ALA A 212 17.09 12.81 19.30
CA ALA A 212 16.37 13.96 18.74
C ALA A 212 17.21 15.26 18.75
N GLY A 213 18.51 15.12 18.47
CA GLY A 213 19.47 16.23 18.41
C GLY A 213 20.01 16.70 19.75
N GLU A 214 19.56 16.15 20.88
CA GLU A 214 20.05 16.46 22.24
C GLU A 214 20.21 17.96 22.49
N GLY A 215 19.15 18.74 22.27
CA GLY A 215 19.16 20.20 22.45
C GLY A 215 20.06 20.95 21.48
N GLY A 216 20.40 20.35 20.33
CA GLY A 216 21.26 20.93 19.30
C GLY A 216 22.72 20.47 19.37
N HIS A 217 23.07 19.64 20.35
CA HIS A 217 24.44 19.13 20.48
C HIS A 217 24.75 18.03 19.44
N MET A 218 23.73 17.37 18.91
CA MET A 218 23.87 16.33 17.91
C MET A 218 23.10 16.65 16.62
N GLY A 219 23.19 17.90 16.19
CA GLY A 219 22.47 18.40 15.02
C GLY A 219 21.34 19.35 15.42
N THR A 220 20.96 20.22 14.51
CA THR A 220 19.99 21.30 14.79
C THR A 220 18.69 21.16 13.99
N GLU A 221 18.54 20.10 13.20
CA GLU A 221 17.38 19.89 12.32
C GLU A 221 16.07 19.86 13.11
N GLU A 222 16.08 19.33 14.34
CA GLU A 222 14.93 19.36 15.23
C GLU A 222 14.56 20.78 15.62
N ILE A 223 15.55 21.60 16.03
CA ILE A 223 15.34 22.98 16.48
C ILE A 223 14.96 23.87 15.29
N ASP A 224 15.66 23.75 14.19
CA ASP A 224 15.53 24.66 13.05
C ASP A 224 14.32 24.33 12.16
N THR A 225 13.91 23.06 12.10
CA THR A 225 12.92 22.58 11.15
C THR A 225 11.74 21.84 11.80
N ILE A 226 12.00 20.79 12.55
CA ILE A 226 10.92 19.88 13.00
C ILE A 226 10.05 20.56 14.05
N ILE A 227 10.64 21.10 15.11
CA ILE A 227 9.90 21.75 16.20
C ILE A 227 9.04 22.91 15.70
N PRO A 228 9.55 23.86 14.89
CA PRO A 228 8.72 24.94 14.38
C PRO A 228 7.51 24.47 13.59
N VAL A 229 7.66 23.44 12.72
CA VAL A 229 6.56 22.89 11.96
C VAL A 229 5.53 22.23 12.87
N LEU A 230 5.96 21.43 13.84
CA LEU A 230 5.04 20.78 14.78
C LEU A 230 4.27 21.82 15.60
N ASP A 231 4.93 22.89 16.04
CA ASP A 231 4.28 23.96 16.81
C ASP A 231 3.21 24.68 15.98
N GLU A 232 3.49 24.98 14.72
CA GLU A 232 2.49 25.56 13.81
C GLU A 232 1.27 24.64 13.62
N LEU A 233 1.50 23.36 13.43
CA LEU A 233 0.42 22.39 13.21
C LEU A 233 -0.36 22.12 14.51
N ARG A 234 0.29 22.12 15.67
CA ARG A 234 -0.37 22.07 16.99
C ARG A 234 -1.29 23.27 17.20
N ALA A 235 -0.84 24.47 16.80
CA ALA A 235 -1.67 25.67 16.86
C ALA A 235 -2.93 25.57 15.99
N GLN A 236 -2.92 24.73 14.96
CA GLN A 236 -4.07 24.42 14.12
C GLN A 236 -4.93 23.28 14.68
N GLY A 237 -4.62 22.75 15.86
CA GLY A 237 -5.39 21.73 16.56
C GLY A 237 -4.92 20.27 16.36
N MET A 238 -3.81 20.04 15.67
CA MET A 238 -3.28 18.69 15.53
C MET A 238 -2.62 18.19 16.81
N LYS A 239 -2.82 16.93 17.14
CA LYS A 239 -2.23 16.28 18.31
C LYS A 239 -0.93 15.59 17.89
N LEU A 240 0.17 16.31 18.01
CA LEU A 240 1.51 15.86 17.64
C LEU A 240 2.38 15.78 18.89
N ASN A 241 3.04 14.67 19.09
CA ASN A 241 3.99 14.44 20.17
C ASN A 241 5.37 14.19 19.58
N GLY A 242 6.30 15.09 19.81
CA GLY A 242 7.67 15.01 19.29
C GLY A 242 8.34 16.37 19.10
N PRO A 243 9.55 16.39 18.53
CA PRO A 243 10.31 15.24 18.09
C PRO A 243 10.79 14.39 19.26
N LEU A 244 10.62 13.08 19.15
CA LEU A 244 11.07 12.11 20.16
C LEU A 244 12.26 11.30 19.63
N PRO A 245 13.21 10.90 20.49
CA PRO A 245 14.25 9.96 20.09
C PRO A 245 13.64 8.64 19.57
N ALA A 246 14.02 8.23 18.35
CA ALA A 246 13.45 7.06 17.72
C ALA A 246 13.74 5.75 18.48
N ASP A 247 14.88 5.65 19.14
CA ASP A 247 15.28 4.49 19.94
C ASP A 247 14.37 4.24 21.14
N THR A 248 13.69 5.25 21.65
CA THR A 248 12.78 5.14 22.80
C THR A 248 11.30 5.34 22.45
N LEU A 249 11.00 5.94 21.31
CA LEU A 249 9.64 6.28 20.89
C LEU A 249 8.74 5.04 20.78
N PHE A 250 9.28 3.92 20.30
CA PHE A 250 8.52 2.69 20.08
C PHE A 250 8.22 1.88 21.35
N GLN A 251 8.36 2.50 22.51
CA GLN A 251 7.97 1.88 23.77
C GLN A 251 6.45 1.95 24.00
N PRO A 252 5.86 0.96 24.71
CA PRO A 252 4.42 0.93 24.98
C PRO A 252 3.87 2.21 25.60
N LYS A 253 4.61 2.84 26.51
CA LYS A 253 4.19 4.11 27.15
C LYS A 253 3.86 5.24 26.18
N TYR A 254 4.47 5.22 24.97
CA TYR A 254 4.15 6.17 23.91
C TYR A 254 3.13 5.60 22.93
N LEU A 255 3.33 4.35 22.49
CA LEU A 255 2.50 3.72 21.47
C LEU A 255 1.05 3.50 21.93
N ASP A 256 0.81 3.21 23.21
CA ASP A 256 -0.53 2.98 23.75
C ASP A 256 -1.45 4.22 23.61
N ASN A 257 -0.86 5.40 23.47
CA ASN A 257 -1.59 6.65 23.30
C ASN A 257 -1.38 7.28 21.91
N ALA A 258 -1.04 6.48 20.92
CA ALA A 258 -0.76 6.96 19.57
C ALA A 258 -1.58 6.18 18.54
N ASP A 259 -1.92 6.88 17.45
CA ASP A 259 -2.62 6.30 16.31
C ASP A 259 -1.66 6.01 15.15
N ALA A 260 -0.57 6.75 15.07
CA ALA A 260 0.50 6.54 14.08
C ALA A 260 1.83 7.13 14.55
N VAL A 261 2.90 6.63 13.97
CA VAL A 261 4.26 7.17 14.10
C VAL A 261 4.68 7.76 12.75
N LEU A 262 5.25 8.96 12.75
CA LEU A 262 5.93 9.54 11.61
C LEU A 262 7.44 9.38 11.80
N ALA A 263 8.06 8.53 10.98
CA ALA A 263 9.51 8.40 10.90
C ALA A 263 10.07 9.36 9.84
N MET A 264 11.28 9.85 10.05
CA MET A 264 11.91 10.78 9.12
C MET A 264 12.46 10.06 7.88
N TYR A 265 12.84 8.80 8.00
CA TYR A 265 13.38 8.01 6.91
C TYR A 265 13.08 6.52 7.07
N HIS A 266 13.23 5.81 5.97
CA HIS A 266 12.85 4.40 5.81
C HIS A 266 13.38 3.51 6.95
N ASP A 267 14.68 3.47 7.15
CA ASP A 267 15.30 2.55 8.12
C ASP A 267 15.17 3.02 9.57
N GLN A 268 14.59 4.18 9.83
CA GLN A 268 14.24 4.61 11.18
C GLN A 268 13.01 3.90 11.72
N GLY A 269 12.02 3.65 10.88
CA GLY A 269 10.70 3.14 11.30
C GLY A 269 10.42 1.71 10.86
N LEU A 270 10.81 1.33 9.65
CA LEU A 270 10.41 0.04 9.09
C LEU A 270 11.04 -1.19 9.74
N PRO A 271 12.30 -1.18 10.21
CA PRO A 271 12.86 -2.33 10.92
C PRO A 271 12.06 -2.71 12.16
N VAL A 272 11.57 -1.74 12.91
CA VAL A 272 10.74 -1.97 14.10
C VAL A 272 9.41 -2.60 13.71
N LEU A 273 8.73 -2.04 12.72
CA LEU A 273 7.44 -2.55 12.25
C LEU A 273 7.57 -3.96 11.68
N LYS A 274 8.57 -4.21 10.87
CA LYS A 274 8.79 -5.53 10.25
C LYS A 274 9.20 -6.59 11.27
N TYR A 275 9.98 -6.23 12.26
CA TYR A 275 10.32 -7.13 13.36
C TYR A 275 9.08 -7.52 14.18
N GLN A 276 8.24 -6.55 14.52
CA GLN A 276 7.00 -6.79 15.27
C GLN A 276 5.96 -7.55 14.45
N GLY A 277 5.82 -7.21 13.18
CA GLY A 277 4.74 -7.69 12.31
C GLY A 277 4.96 -9.06 11.66
N PHE A 278 6.16 -9.60 11.62
CA PHE A 278 6.50 -10.91 11.05
C PHE A 278 5.78 -11.23 9.73
N GLY A 279 5.94 -10.40 8.71
CA GLY A 279 5.34 -10.62 7.39
C GLY A 279 3.85 -10.28 7.28
N ARG A 280 3.24 -9.70 8.31
CA ARG A 280 1.84 -9.23 8.31
C ARG A 280 1.70 -7.74 8.01
N GLY A 281 2.78 -7.10 7.59
CA GLY A 281 2.78 -5.68 7.21
C GLY A 281 1.97 -5.45 5.93
N VAL A 282 1.22 -4.34 5.91
CA VAL A 282 0.50 -3.85 4.74
C VAL A 282 1.07 -2.50 4.36
N ASN A 283 1.39 -2.33 3.08
CA ASN A 283 1.78 -1.04 2.53
C ASN A 283 0.52 -0.27 2.13
N ILE A 284 0.41 0.97 2.59
CA ILE A 284 -0.72 1.85 2.31
C ILE A 284 -0.17 3.12 1.68
N THR A 285 -0.77 3.55 0.57
CA THR A 285 -0.43 4.83 -0.07
C THR A 285 -1.44 5.88 0.35
N LEU A 286 -1.02 6.81 1.21
CA LEU A 286 -1.84 7.95 1.64
C LEU A 286 -1.72 9.10 0.65
N GLY A 287 -2.71 9.98 0.62
CA GLY A 287 -2.74 11.16 -0.27
C GLY A 287 -3.34 10.90 -1.66
N LEU A 288 -3.59 9.66 -2.02
CA LEU A 288 -4.35 9.35 -3.23
C LEU A 288 -5.84 9.69 -3.04
N PRO A 289 -6.56 10.05 -4.13
CA PRO A 289 -8.01 10.31 -4.06
C PRO A 289 -8.85 9.03 -3.89
N PHE A 290 -8.21 7.89 -3.69
CA PHE A 290 -8.85 6.59 -3.42
C PHE A 290 -8.00 5.78 -2.42
N ILE A 291 -8.57 4.71 -1.90
CA ILE A 291 -7.89 3.79 -0.98
C ILE A 291 -7.00 2.84 -1.80
N ARG A 292 -5.72 2.79 -1.45
CA ARG A 292 -4.81 1.78 -1.98
C ARG A 292 -4.08 1.07 -0.85
N THR A 293 -4.19 -0.26 -0.83
CA THR A 293 -3.36 -1.15 0.00
C THR A 293 -2.55 -2.10 -0.87
N SER A 294 -1.45 -2.58 -0.36
CA SER A 294 -0.54 -3.46 -1.11
C SER A 294 0.10 -4.46 -0.17
N VAL A 295 0.44 -5.61 -0.71
CA VAL A 295 1.34 -6.55 -0.05
C VAL A 295 2.73 -5.92 0.14
N ASP A 296 3.45 -6.36 1.17
CA ASP A 296 4.81 -5.89 1.50
C ASP A 296 5.86 -6.97 1.20
N HIS A 297 5.74 -7.61 0.03
CA HIS A 297 6.72 -8.61 -0.46
C HIS A 297 6.90 -8.49 -1.97
N GLY A 298 7.92 -9.15 -2.50
CA GLY A 298 8.24 -9.17 -3.93
C GLY A 298 7.51 -10.28 -4.70
N THR A 299 7.90 -10.44 -5.95
CA THR A 299 7.30 -11.38 -6.90
C THR A 299 7.60 -12.85 -6.59
N ALA A 300 8.63 -13.13 -5.79
CA ALA A 300 9.04 -14.48 -5.36
C ALA A 300 8.96 -15.51 -6.51
N LEU A 301 9.66 -15.20 -7.60
CA LEU A 301 9.60 -15.97 -8.86
C LEU A 301 9.82 -17.46 -8.67
N GLU A 302 10.67 -17.84 -7.71
CA GLU A 302 11.00 -19.23 -7.39
C GLU A 302 9.83 -20.02 -6.76
N LEU A 303 8.83 -19.33 -6.24
CA LEU A 303 7.65 -19.92 -5.60
C LEU A 303 6.44 -19.99 -6.52
N ALA A 304 6.46 -19.29 -7.66
CA ALA A 304 5.33 -19.16 -8.55
C ALA A 304 4.85 -20.53 -9.08
N GLY A 305 3.55 -20.80 -8.99
CA GLY A 305 2.91 -22.02 -9.47
C GLY A 305 3.17 -23.27 -8.63
N ARG A 306 3.83 -23.15 -7.47
CA ARG A 306 4.23 -24.30 -6.63
C ARG A 306 3.33 -24.56 -5.41
N GLY A 307 2.34 -23.70 -5.17
CA GLY A 307 1.45 -23.83 -4.01
C GLY A 307 2.11 -23.58 -2.65
N LYS A 308 3.28 -22.92 -2.63
CA LYS A 308 4.06 -22.65 -1.42
C LYS A 308 4.02 -21.18 -0.99
N ALA A 309 3.43 -20.29 -1.78
CA ALA A 309 3.31 -18.89 -1.46
C ALA A 309 2.25 -18.69 -0.35
N ASP A 310 2.57 -17.83 0.61
CA ASP A 310 1.66 -17.50 1.71
C ASP A 310 0.77 -16.31 1.33
N VAL A 311 -0.54 -16.51 1.37
CA VAL A 311 -1.55 -15.51 1.05
C VAL A 311 -1.82 -14.52 2.21
N GLY A 312 -1.22 -14.73 3.37
CA GLY A 312 -1.52 -13.96 4.59
C GLY A 312 -1.41 -12.46 4.43
N SER A 313 -0.34 -11.96 3.79
CA SER A 313 -0.15 -10.53 3.54
C SER A 313 -1.24 -9.95 2.63
N PHE A 314 -1.65 -10.69 1.61
CA PHE A 314 -2.72 -10.27 0.69
C PHE A 314 -4.09 -10.21 1.40
N ILE A 315 -4.39 -11.21 2.23
CA ILE A 315 -5.60 -11.23 3.07
C ILE A 315 -5.63 -10.02 4.00
N THR A 316 -4.51 -9.72 4.65
CA THR A 316 -4.39 -8.57 5.55
C THR A 316 -4.60 -7.25 4.80
N ALA A 317 -4.00 -7.11 3.62
CA ALA A 317 -4.18 -5.92 2.78
C ALA A 317 -5.64 -5.73 2.34
N LEU A 318 -6.30 -6.81 1.94
CA LEU A 318 -7.71 -6.78 1.55
C LEU A 318 -8.65 -6.46 2.74
N ASN A 319 -8.44 -7.11 3.87
CA ASN A 319 -9.21 -6.84 5.09
C ASN A 319 -9.06 -5.38 5.55
N LEU A 320 -7.85 -4.82 5.47
CA LEU A 320 -7.62 -3.42 5.82
C LEU A 320 -8.35 -2.49 4.84
N ALA A 321 -8.29 -2.77 3.55
CA ALA A 321 -9.03 -2.00 2.55
C ALA A 321 -10.54 -2.01 2.82
N ILE A 322 -11.12 -3.15 3.19
CA ILE A 322 -12.54 -3.28 3.56
C ILE A 322 -12.86 -2.39 4.77
N LYS A 323 -12.02 -2.41 5.81
CA LYS A 323 -12.22 -1.53 6.98
C LYS A 323 -12.15 -0.05 6.60
N MET A 324 -11.20 0.33 5.76
CA MET A 324 -11.05 1.71 5.30
C MET A 324 -12.27 2.16 4.48
N ILE A 325 -12.83 1.31 3.64
CA ILE A 325 -14.04 1.60 2.86
C ILE A 325 -15.21 1.96 3.80
N VAL A 326 -15.40 1.20 4.87
CA VAL A 326 -16.47 1.48 5.86
C VAL A 326 -16.30 2.87 6.46
N ASN A 327 -15.09 3.30 6.72
CA ASN A 327 -14.83 4.62 7.31
C ASN A 327 -15.04 5.80 6.33
N THR A 328 -15.11 5.53 5.03
CA THR A 328 -15.31 6.57 4.00
C THR A 328 -16.78 6.73 3.58
N GLN A 329 -17.68 5.87 4.07
CA GLN A 329 -19.12 5.95 3.86
C GLN A 329 -19.79 6.86 4.90
#